data_c95bc5a6ced0b7a30e447741ed671286
#
_entry.id   c95bc5a6ced0b7a30e447741ed671286
#
_cell.length_a   1.000
_cell.length_b   1.000
_cell.length_c   1.000
_cell.angle_alpha   90.00
_cell.angle_beta   90.00
_cell.angle_gamma   90.00
#
_symmetry.space_group_name_H-M   'P 1'
#
loop_
_entity.id
_entity.type
_entity.pdbx_description
1 polymer ?
#
loop_
_entity_poly.entity_id
_entity_poly.type
_entity_poly.pdbx_seq_one_letter_code
_entity_poly.pdbx_strand_id
1 'polypeptide(L)'
;LQGYKFTDFMTIHTDTNKNIKMLEANMININNVISDITEKIQQEINETEDEDIHINLGSFTGVSILSGRGPKIPIRISTIGNVTTEVKSEFIEKGVNQTLHRLYLEIQCEISILTPFNTINEKINNQFIIAENIIVGNIPSSYYNLNGITQDNAMDIIE
;
A
#
# COMPACT_ATOMS: atom_id res chain seq x y z
N LEU A 1 6.88 0.58 -11.56
CA LEU A 1 7.67 -0.23 -10.57
C LEU A 1 8.24 -1.54 -11.16
N GLN A 2 8.22 -1.74 -12.47
CA GLN A 2 8.84 -2.91 -13.08
C GLN A 2 10.37 -2.79 -13.00
N GLY A 3 11.00 -3.64 -12.19
CA GLY A 3 12.45 -3.76 -12.11
C GLY A 3 13.06 -3.63 -10.72
N TYR A 4 12.36 -3.13 -9.72
CA TYR A 4 12.87 -3.03 -8.36
C TYR A 4 12.72 -4.36 -7.60
N LYS A 5 13.75 -4.72 -6.83
CA LYS A 5 13.76 -5.88 -5.93
C LYS A 5 13.73 -5.41 -4.48
N PHE A 6 13.33 -6.28 -3.57
CA PHE A 6 13.40 -5.99 -2.12
C PHE A 6 14.79 -5.53 -1.67
N THR A 7 15.85 -6.14 -2.23
CA THR A 7 17.24 -5.79 -1.93
C THR A 7 17.64 -4.38 -2.36
N ASP A 8 16.89 -3.74 -3.24
CA ASP A 8 17.15 -2.34 -3.63
C ASP A 8 16.66 -1.36 -2.56
N PHE A 9 15.70 -1.79 -1.75
CA PHE A 9 15.09 -0.99 -0.68
C PHE A 9 15.61 -1.35 0.70
N MET A 10 16.02 -2.61 0.91
CA MET A 10 16.39 -3.15 2.21
C MET A 10 17.65 -3.99 2.13
N THR A 11 18.59 -3.73 3.03
CA THR A 11 19.77 -4.57 3.24
C THR A 11 19.53 -5.49 4.43
N ILE A 12 19.80 -6.78 4.24
CA ILE A 12 19.64 -7.80 5.27
C ILE A 12 21.02 -8.09 5.88
N HIS A 13 21.19 -7.80 7.15
CA HIS A 13 22.40 -8.16 7.90
C HIS A 13 22.17 -9.46 8.65
N THR A 14 23.06 -10.44 8.44
CA THR A 14 23.03 -11.74 9.10
C THR A 14 24.22 -11.95 10.03
N ASP A 15 24.07 -12.82 11.01
CA ASP A 15 25.17 -13.29 11.84
C ASP A 15 25.96 -14.44 11.16
N THR A 16 26.99 -14.97 11.86
CA THR A 16 27.80 -16.11 11.42
C THR A 16 26.98 -17.39 11.19
N ASN A 17 25.81 -17.49 11.83
CA ASN A 17 24.89 -18.63 11.73
C ASN A 17 23.77 -18.38 10.70
N LYS A 18 23.88 -17.32 9.88
CA LYS A 18 22.88 -16.87 8.90
C LYS A 18 21.54 -16.44 9.49
N ASN A 19 21.48 -16.13 10.79
CA ASN A 19 20.28 -15.53 11.38
C ASN A 19 20.22 -14.05 11.04
N ILE A 20 19.03 -13.55 10.73
CA ILE A 20 18.82 -12.13 10.44
C ILE A 20 18.97 -11.35 11.76
N LYS A 21 19.95 -10.45 11.79
CA LYS A 21 20.19 -9.55 12.92
C LYS A 21 19.49 -8.21 12.77
N MET A 22 19.52 -7.69 11.55
CA MET A 22 19.03 -6.33 11.27
C MET A 22 18.56 -6.22 9.83
N LEU A 23 17.50 -5.46 9.64
CA LEU A 23 17.06 -4.94 8.35
C LEU A 23 17.36 -3.44 8.31
N GLU A 24 18.12 -3.02 7.32
CA GLU A 24 18.46 -1.62 7.11
C GLU A 24 17.79 -1.10 5.85
N ALA A 25 17.06 0.01 5.99
CA ALA A 25 16.37 0.64 4.87
C ALA A 25 17.34 1.52 4.06
N ASN A 26 17.38 1.33 2.75
CA ASN A 26 18.09 2.22 1.83
C ASN A 26 17.23 3.46 1.53
N MET A 27 17.31 4.46 2.41
CA MET A 27 16.50 5.66 2.33
C MET A 27 16.75 6.48 1.05
N ILE A 28 17.94 6.39 0.46
CA ILE A 28 18.26 7.09 -0.78
C ILE A 28 17.42 6.52 -1.92
N ASN A 29 17.46 5.20 -2.10
CA ASN A 29 16.69 4.54 -3.15
C ASN A 29 15.18 4.68 -2.93
N ILE A 30 14.73 4.57 -1.68
CA ILE A 30 13.32 4.78 -1.33
C ILE A 30 12.88 6.20 -1.72
N ASN A 31 13.63 7.22 -1.35
CA ASN A 31 13.30 8.61 -1.67
C ASN A 31 13.33 8.89 -3.17
N ASN A 32 14.28 8.33 -3.91
CA ASN A 32 14.32 8.47 -5.37
C ASN A 32 13.06 7.89 -6.00
N VAL A 33 12.64 6.68 -5.59
CA VAL A 33 11.42 6.06 -6.11
C VAL A 33 10.16 6.85 -5.74
N ILE A 34 10.08 7.38 -4.52
CA ILE A 34 8.98 8.26 -4.10
C ILE A 34 8.91 9.48 -5.02
N SER A 35 10.04 10.15 -5.24
CA SER A 35 10.11 11.35 -6.08
C SER A 35 9.68 11.08 -7.52
N ASP A 36 10.22 10.01 -8.13
CA ASP A 36 9.89 9.62 -9.50
C ASP A 36 8.40 9.29 -9.67
N ILE A 37 7.81 8.59 -8.69
CA ILE A 37 6.40 8.23 -8.73
C ILE A 37 5.52 9.46 -8.53
N THR A 38 5.85 10.30 -7.55
CA THR A 38 5.08 11.52 -7.26
C THR A 38 5.08 12.46 -8.45
N GLU A 39 6.24 12.65 -9.09
CA GLU A 39 6.37 13.48 -10.28
C GLU A 39 5.51 12.95 -11.44
N LYS A 40 5.58 11.63 -11.71
CA LYS A 40 4.77 11.01 -12.77
C LYS A 40 3.28 11.14 -12.51
N ILE A 41 2.83 10.91 -11.27
CA ILE A 41 1.41 11.04 -10.93
C ILE A 41 0.97 12.49 -11.12
N GLN A 42 1.76 13.45 -10.65
CA GLN A 42 1.43 14.86 -10.81
C GLN A 42 1.37 15.28 -12.29
N GLN A 43 2.27 14.75 -13.11
CA GLN A 43 2.26 14.98 -14.56
C GLN A 43 0.99 14.40 -15.22
N GLU A 44 0.67 13.14 -14.95
CA GLU A 44 -0.53 12.48 -15.50
C GLU A 44 -1.82 13.20 -15.10
N ILE A 45 -1.89 13.69 -13.86
CA ILE A 45 -3.07 14.45 -13.42
C ILE A 45 -3.15 15.78 -14.14
N ASN A 46 -2.03 16.51 -14.25
CA ASN A 46 -2.02 17.79 -14.96
C ASN A 46 -2.39 17.62 -16.45
N GLU A 47 -1.95 16.55 -17.09
CA GLU A 47 -2.34 16.24 -18.47
C GLU A 47 -3.84 15.93 -18.57
N THR A 48 -4.41 15.25 -17.57
CA THR A 48 -5.85 14.92 -17.52
C THR A 48 -6.72 16.16 -17.27
N GLU A 49 -6.21 17.20 -16.61
CA GLU A 49 -6.96 18.47 -16.41
C GLU A 49 -7.34 19.15 -17.74
N ASP A 50 -6.54 18.93 -18.79
CA ASP A 50 -6.76 19.51 -20.11
C ASP A 50 -7.66 18.64 -21.00
N GLU A 51 -8.06 17.43 -20.55
CA GLU A 51 -8.92 16.55 -21.30
C GLU A 51 -10.41 16.89 -21.15
N ASP A 52 -11.14 16.93 -22.28
CA ASP A 52 -12.59 17.09 -22.32
C ASP A 52 -13.31 15.77 -21.93
N ILE A 53 -13.46 15.53 -20.64
CA ILE A 53 -14.17 14.36 -20.15
C ILE A 53 -15.68 14.62 -20.22
N HIS A 54 -16.41 13.66 -20.80
CA HIS A 54 -17.86 13.76 -20.93
C HIS A 54 -18.56 12.57 -20.29
N ILE A 55 -19.52 12.83 -19.41
CA ILE A 55 -20.37 11.80 -18.79
C ILE A 55 -21.83 12.01 -19.18
N ASN A 56 -22.53 10.91 -19.48
CA ASN A 56 -23.95 10.97 -19.78
C ASN A 56 -24.78 11.35 -18.53
N LEU A 57 -25.74 12.26 -18.70
CA LEU A 57 -26.58 12.77 -17.60
C LEU A 57 -27.24 11.65 -16.77
N GLY A 58 -27.65 10.58 -17.42
CA GLY A 58 -28.29 9.44 -16.75
C GLY A 58 -27.40 8.76 -15.71
N SER A 59 -26.06 8.86 -15.84
CA SER A 59 -25.13 8.31 -14.84
C SER A 59 -25.16 9.07 -13.51
N PHE A 60 -25.59 10.32 -13.48
CA PHE A 60 -25.73 11.12 -12.26
C PHE A 60 -27.04 10.84 -11.49
N THR A 61 -28.00 10.15 -12.10
CA THR A 61 -29.30 9.90 -11.46
C THR A 61 -29.26 8.78 -10.41
N GLY A 62 -28.18 7.99 -10.37
CA GLY A 62 -28.06 6.81 -9.49
C GLY A 62 -28.95 5.63 -9.93
N VAL A 63 -29.72 5.76 -11.01
CA VAL A 63 -30.60 4.70 -11.53
C VAL A 63 -29.87 3.90 -12.60
N SER A 64 -29.63 2.62 -12.35
CA SER A 64 -28.85 1.75 -13.25
C SER A 64 -29.37 1.71 -14.69
N ILE A 65 -30.71 1.73 -14.88
CA ILE A 65 -31.31 1.68 -16.23
C ILE A 65 -31.07 2.96 -17.05
N LEU A 66 -30.78 4.08 -16.38
CA LEU A 66 -30.48 5.38 -17.01
C LEU A 66 -28.97 5.59 -17.18
N SER A 67 -28.13 4.74 -16.56
CA SER A 67 -26.68 4.85 -16.66
C SER A 67 -26.23 4.75 -18.12
N GLY A 68 -25.34 5.65 -18.52
CA GLY A 68 -24.86 5.74 -19.89
C GLY A 68 -25.85 6.34 -20.90
N ARG A 69 -27.02 6.84 -20.46
CA ARG A 69 -28.05 7.45 -21.33
C ARG A 69 -28.18 8.95 -21.08
N GLY A 70 -28.74 9.66 -22.06
CA GLY A 70 -28.99 11.10 -21.99
C GLY A 70 -27.88 11.94 -22.64
N PRO A 71 -28.00 13.28 -22.59
CA PRO A 71 -27.00 14.17 -23.15
C PRO A 71 -25.67 14.05 -22.39
N LYS A 72 -24.59 14.28 -23.13
CA LYS A 72 -23.22 14.32 -22.56
C LYS A 72 -23.00 15.63 -21.84
N ILE A 73 -22.52 15.56 -20.62
CA ILE A 73 -22.19 16.71 -19.78
C ILE A 73 -20.68 16.78 -19.66
N PRO A 74 -20.04 17.93 -19.95
CA PRO A 74 -18.62 18.10 -19.73
C PRO A 74 -18.32 18.13 -18.24
N ILE A 75 -17.28 17.41 -17.82
CA ILE A 75 -16.73 17.48 -16.48
C ILE A 75 -15.24 17.77 -16.58
N ARG A 76 -14.70 18.44 -15.56
CA ARG A 76 -13.27 18.63 -15.39
C ARG A 76 -12.84 18.05 -14.07
N ILE A 77 -11.67 17.43 -14.08
CA ILE A 77 -11.03 16.90 -12.87
C ILE A 77 -9.77 17.72 -12.67
N SER A 78 -9.64 18.33 -11.51
CA SER A 78 -8.41 19.03 -11.13
C SER A 78 -7.94 18.57 -9.75
N THR A 79 -6.65 18.71 -9.50
CA THR A 79 -6.10 18.44 -8.16
C THR A 79 -6.28 19.64 -7.25
N ILE A 80 -6.55 19.35 -5.97
CA ILE A 80 -6.52 20.34 -4.90
C ILE A 80 -5.23 20.14 -4.12
N GLY A 81 -4.27 21.04 -4.30
CA GLY A 81 -2.97 20.92 -3.64
C GLY A 81 -2.04 19.91 -4.32
N ASN A 82 -1.20 19.24 -3.53
CA ASN A 82 -0.16 18.37 -4.03
C ASN A 82 -0.50 16.89 -3.76
N VAL A 83 -0.01 16.03 -4.65
CA VAL A 83 0.02 14.59 -4.40
C VAL A 83 1.05 14.31 -3.30
N THR A 84 0.64 13.59 -2.27
CA THR A 84 1.53 13.13 -1.21
C THR A 84 1.80 11.64 -1.39
N THR A 85 3.07 11.27 -1.34
CA THR A 85 3.50 9.88 -1.50
C THR A 85 4.40 9.50 -0.34
N GLU A 86 4.05 8.42 0.38
CA GLU A 86 4.80 7.92 1.53
C GLU A 86 5.07 6.42 1.37
N VAL A 87 6.27 5.98 1.78
CA VAL A 87 6.57 4.55 1.93
C VAL A 87 6.38 4.16 3.39
N LYS A 88 5.58 3.11 3.61
CA LYS A 88 5.33 2.54 4.93
C LYS A 88 5.83 1.10 5.00
N SER A 89 6.22 0.69 6.17
CA SER A 89 6.75 -0.64 6.48
C SER A 89 5.84 -1.31 7.52
N GLU A 90 5.47 -2.56 7.25
CA GLU A 90 4.65 -3.37 8.13
C GLU A 90 5.30 -4.72 8.39
N PHE A 91 5.27 -5.18 9.65
CA PHE A 91 5.70 -6.50 10.05
C PHE A 91 4.50 -7.29 10.54
N ILE A 92 4.23 -8.42 9.89
CA ILE A 92 3.08 -9.29 10.18
C ILE A 92 3.61 -10.67 10.61
N GLU A 93 3.25 -11.12 11.79
CA GLU A 93 3.54 -12.49 12.22
C GLU A 93 2.78 -13.51 11.37
N LYS A 94 3.48 -14.50 10.82
CA LYS A 94 2.92 -15.54 9.94
C LYS A 94 3.05 -16.95 10.50
N GLY A 95 3.32 -17.08 11.79
CA GLY A 95 3.47 -18.35 12.47
C GLY A 95 4.72 -18.39 13.34
N VAL A 96 5.11 -19.60 13.78
CA VAL A 96 6.27 -19.77 14.65
C VAL A 96 7.55 -19.37 13.88
N ASN A 97 8.23 -18.33 14.36
CA ASN A 97 9.47 -17.81 13.81
C ASN A 97 9.42 -17.34 12.33
N GLN A 98 8.25 -16.94 11.86
CA GLN A 98 8.10 -16.34 10.54
C GLN A 98 7.45 -14.96 10.66
N THR A 99 8.11 -13.96 10.07
CA THR A 99 7.60 -12.59 10.00
C THR A 99 7.59 -12.15 8.55
N LEU A 100 6.42 -11.74 8.08
CA LEU A 100 6.27 -11.11 6.79
C LEU A 100 6.61 -9.63 6.95
N HIS A 101 7.64 -9.17 6.24
CA HIS A 101 7.94 -7.76 6.11
C HIS A 101 7.42 -7.26 4.77
N ARG A 102 6.57 -6.25 4.83
CA ARG A 102 5.93 -5.64 3.66
C ARG A 102 6.26 -4.16 3.62
N LEU A 103 6.70 -3.71 2.44
CA LEU A 103 6.82 -2.30 2.10
C LEU A 103 5.68 -1.92 1.17
N TYR A 104 4.96 -0.86 1.49
CA TYR A 104 3.91 -0.34 0.63
C TYR A 104 4.02 1.17 0.46
N LEU A 105 3.61 1.60 -0.71
CA LEU A 105 3.51 2.99 -1.10
C LEU A 105 2.08 3.44 -0.83
N GLU A 106 1.92 4.47 -0.04
CA GLU A 106 0.64 5.15 0.17
C GLU A 106 0.65 6.45 -0.63
N ILE A 107 -0.36 6.60 -1.48
CA ILE A 107 -0.53 7.78 -2.32
C ILE A 107 -1.83 8.43 -1.92
N GLN A 108 -1.74 9.70 -1.54
CA GLN A 108 -2.89 10.52 -1.16
C GLN A 108 -2.96 11.74 -2.07
N CYS A 109 -4.13 11.97 -2.63
CA CYS A 109 -4.41 13.19 -3.37
C CYS A 109 -5.86 13.64 -3.11
N GLU A 110 -6.08 14.92 -3.19
CA GLU A 110 -7.42 15.52 -3.16
C GLU A 110 -7.74 16.04 -4.55
N ILE A 111 -8.88 15.62 -5.08
CA ILE A 111 -9.33 16.03 -6.41
C ILE A 111 -10.64 16.82 -6.30
N SER A 112 -10.80 17.74 -7.22
CA SER A 112 -12.04 18.48 -7.45
C SER A 112 -12.64 18.06 -8.78
N ILE A 113 -13.87 17.59 -8.74
CA ILE A 113 -14.65 17.23 -9.93
C ILE A 113 -15.62 18.37 -10.19
N LEU A 114 -15.37 19.14 -11.22
CA LEU A 114 -16.23 20.25 -11.61
C LEU A 114 -17.24 19.76 -12.63
N THR A 115 -18.50 19.93 -12.28
CA THR A 115 -19.63 19.72 -13.18
C THR A 115 -20.36 21.05 -13.40
N PRO A 116 -21.19 21.20 -14.43
CA PRO A 116 -21.97 22.42 -14.64
C PRO A 116 -22.95 22.78 -13.51
N PHE A 117 -23.23 21.81 -12.62
CA PHE A 117 -24.24 21.96 -11.56
C PHE A 117 -23.63 22.05 -10.16
N ASN A 118 -22.45 21.44 -9.96
CA ASN A 118 -21.82 21.34 -8.66
C ASN A 118 -20.31 21.03 -8.76
N THR A 119 -19.60 21.32 -7.70
CA THR A 119 -18.21 20.92 -7.49
C THR A 119 -18.18 19.90 -6.37
N ILE A 120 -17.53 18.76 -6.61
CA ILE A 120 -17.36 17.67 -5.67
C ILE A 120 -15.90 17.53 -5.36
N ASN A 121 -15.51 17.62 -4.10
CA ASN A 121 -14.14 17.38 -3.64
C ASN A 121 -14.07 16.01 -3.00
N GLU A 122 -13.06 15.23 -3.44
CA GLU A 122 -12.88 13.86 -2.99
C GLU A 122 -11.42 13.60 -2.63
N LYS A 123 -11.20 12.86 -1.54
CA LYS A 123 -9.86 12.41 -1.14
C LYS A 123 -9.63 10.99 -1.61
N ILE A 124 -8.61 10.82 -2.42
CA ILE A 124 -8.18 9.52 -2.90
C ILE A 124 -6.98 9.06 -2.06
N ASN A 125 -7.10 7.87 -1.47
CA ASN A 125 -6.02 7.21 -0.77
C ASN A 125 -5.87 5.79 -1.34
N ASN A 126 -4.73 5.51 -1.94
CA ASN A 126 -4.41 4.21 -2.51
C ASN A 126 -3.11 3.67 -1.94
N GLN A 127 -3.06 2.36 -1.71
CA GLN A 127 -1.88 1.66 -1.22
C GLN A 127 -1.43 0.60 -2.24
N PHE A 128 -0.14 0.59 -2.53
CA PHE A 128 0.48 -0.36 -3.46
C PHE A 128 1.64 -1.06 -2.78
N ILE A 129 1.63 -2.39 -2.78
CA ILE A 129 2.76 -3.19 -2.28
C ILE A 129 3.91 -3.06 -3.26
N ILE A 130 5.06 -2.53 -2.78
CA ILE A 130 6.29 -2.40 -3.57
C ILE A 130 7.22 -3.58 -3.38
N ALA A 131 7.29 -4.11 -2.16
CA ALA A 131 8.14 -5.25 -1.85
C ALA A 131 7.56 -6.04 -0.67
N GLU A 132 7.69 -7.35 -0.73
CA GLU A 132 7.28 -8.25 0.33
C GLU A 132 8.34 -9.34 0.51
N ASN A 133 8.70 -9.65 1.74
CA ASN A 133 9.65 -10.71 2.06
C ASN A 133 9.27 -11.42 3.35
N ILE A 134 9.48 -12.73 3.38
CA ILE A 134 9.28 -13.54 4.58
C ILE A 134 10.63 -13.74 5.27
N ILE A 135 10.72 -13.27 6.49
CA ILE A 135 11.87 -13.44 7.36
C ILE A 135 11.61 -14.69 8.18
N VAL A 136 12.45 -15.69 8.01
CA VAL A 136 12.39 -16.95 8.77
C VAL A 136 13.48 -16.93 9.82
N GLY A 137 13.09 -16.98 11.08
CA GLY A 137 14.02 -17.15 12.21
C GLY A 137 14.34 -18.62 12.47
N ASN A 138 15.25 -18.88 13.40
CA ASN A 138 15.52 -20.23 13.88
C ASN A 138 14.41 -20.66 14.85
N ILE A 139 13.93 -21.89 14.66
CA ILE A 139 13.00 -22.51 15.62
C ILE A 139 13.83 -22.90 16.86
N PRO A 140 13.48 -22.46 18.08
CA PRO A 140 14.09 -22.95 19.29
C PRO A 140 13.98 -24.49 19.35
N SER A 141 15.01 -25.15 19.86
CA SER A 141 15.04 -26.61 20.00
C SER A 141 13.94 -27.13 20.94
N SER A 142 13.34 -26.26 21.72
CA SER A 142 12.18 -26.53 22.58
C SER A 142 11.20 -25.38 22.50
N TYR A 143 10.04 -25.62 21.90
CA TYR A 143 8.92 -24.69 21.90
C TYR A 143 7.76 -25.31 22.67
N TYR A 144 7.50 -24.80 23.85
CA TYR A 144 6.36 -25.22 24.68
C TYR A 144 5.25 -24.18 24.55
N ASN A 145 4.14 -24.58 23.92
CA ASN A 145 2.93 -23.79 23.94
C ASN A 145 2.18 -24.09 25.25
N LEU A 146 2.33 -23.22 26.23
CA LEU A 146 1.69 -23.36 27.54
C LEU A 146 0.24 -22.87 27.55
N ASN A 147 -0.32 -22.42 26.44
CA ASN A 147 -1.72 -22.04 26.36
C ASN A 147 -2.62 -23.27 26.49
N GLY A 148 -3.27 -23.41 27.61
CA GLY A 148 -4.16 -24.54 27.94
C GLY A 148 -3.58 -25.57 28.91
N ILE A 149 -2.37 -25.37 29.42
CA ILE A 149 -1.83 -26.20 30.51
C ILE A 149 -2.39 -25.68 31.81
N THR A 150 -3.25 -26.48 32.44
CA THR A 150 -3.72 -26.30 33.80
C THR A 150 -2.82 -27.07 34.76
N GLN A 151 -2.84 -26.74 36.08
CA GLN A 151 -2.04 -27.46 37.08
C GLN A 151 -2.33 -28.97 37.12
N ASP A 152 -3.53 -29.41 36.70
CA ASP A 152 -3.96 -30.82 36.73
C ASP A 152 -3.38 -31.64 35.57
N ASN A 153 -3.00 -31.02 34.44
CA ASN A 153 -2.43 -31.77 33.29
C ASN A 153 -0.93 -31.51 33.07
N ALA A 154 -0.30 -30.71 33.93
CA ALA A 154 1.12 -30.42 33.84
C ALA A 154 2.01 -31.63 34.22
N MET A 155 1.50 -32.59 35.00
CA MET A 155 2.25 -33.79 35.42
C MET A 155 2.35 -34.85 34.31
N ASP A 156 1.40 -34.94 33.38
CA ASP A 156 1.40 -35.89 32.28
C ASP A 156 2.40 -35.61 31.16
N ILE A 157 3.08 -34.47 31.21
CA ILE A 157 4.02 -34.00 30.17
C ILE A 157 5.48 -34.32 30.54
N ILE A 158 5.75 -34.78 31.76
CA ILE A 158 7.11 -34.95 32.30
C ILE A 158 7.55 -36.43 32.37
N GLU A 159 6.72 -37.41 31.97
CA GLU A 159 7.11 -38.82 31.84
C GLU A 159 7.72 -39.19 30.51
#